data_0d71951f9ea0e436c5807e651ab86cb6
#
_entry.id   0d71951f9ea0e436c5807e651ab86cb6
#
_cell.length_a   1.000
_cell.length_b   1.000
_cell.length_c   1.000
_cell.angle_alpha   90.00
_cell.angle_beta   90.00
_cell.angle_gamma   90.00
#
_symmetry.space_group_name_H-M   'P 1'
#
loop_
_entity.id
_entity.type
_entity.pdbx_description
1 polymer ?
#
loop_
_entity_poly.entity_id
_entity_poly.type
_entity_poly.pdbx_seq_one_letter_code
_entity_poly.pdbx_strand_id
1 'polypeptide(L)'
;MTRYGLLSIGGLDGAQEVINVTLGKEKADLALINATILNVYTGELLDHYSVTIKGEWIAYVGNDPEDTIGPNTNVIDVKGKTIIPGLIDGHTHLVWLSNVSEFLQYTMVGGTTTIITETMETFPIMGYEGVVDFLASLSDQPIKIFATAPSMVSISKRARGISKKTLRKLLLRDDILGLGESYWQTVMQEPEEYFPIFKETLQFGKRLEGHSAGAKGEKLMAYIASGISSCHEPINAEEVLERLRLGMHVMIREGSIRSDLATISRIKDAGVDFRRLILVTDGVEPGDLLEKGYMEVVVQKAIDCGFDPVHAIQMATINVAEYFFLDGIVGGIAPGKYADMLVIPNPGIIKAEYVISKGKIIAREGNLLVSPRKHVFSKDSRNSIHFLRELEPSDFSIPVKKSPPQINVRVIDQVTDLVTKELILSVPVVDCEIRSDVSKDILKVAAIDRRYFPGKIFVGLIRGFRLSTGAIACSAAWDTSDIVVVGENDKDMAGAVNRIYDLQGGAVVYAKGKILAEIPLPLFGI
;
A
#
# COMPACT_ATOMS: atom_id res chain seq x y z
N MET A 1 -10.68 -23.69 12.17
CA MET A 1 -10.44 -22.56 13.07
C MET A 1 -11.49 -21.50 12.77
N THR A 2 -12.22 -21.08 13.76
CA THR A 2 -13.35 -20.15 13.62
C THR A 2 -12.87 -18.76 13.25
N ARG A 3 -13.60 -18.05 12.39
CA ARG A 3 -13.43 -16.65 11.95
C ARG A 3 -13.17 -15.62 13.08
N TYR A 4 -13.14 -16.04 14.33
CA TYR A 4 -13.15 -15.20 15.55
C TYR A 4 -11.94 -15.38 16.48
N GLY A 5 -10.95 -16.16 16.10
CA GLY A 5 -9.81 -16.45 16.99
C GLY A 5 -8.89 -15.26 17.27
N LEU A 6 -8.97 -14.20 16.44
CA LEU A 6 -8.20 -12.96 16.54
C LEU A 6 -8.91 -11.84 17.27
N LEU A 7 -10.20 -11.94 17.43
CA LEU A 7 -11.09 -10.79 17.49
C LEU A 7 -11.88 -10.77 18.81
N SER A 8 -11.40 -11.43 19.83
CA SER A 8 -11.94 -11.29 21.17
C SER A 8 -11.05 -10.34 21.98
N ILE A 9 -11.67 -9.40 22.66
CA ILE A 9 -11.11 -8.58 23.73
C ILE A 9 -10.14 -9.46 24.55
N GLY A 10 -8.82 -9.33 24.38
CA GLY A 10 -7.75 -9.97 25.16
C GLY A 10 -8.03 -11.23 25.97
N GLY A 11 -8.93 -12.11 25.48
CA GLY A 11 -9.53 -13.19 26.25
C GLY A 11 -10.68 -12.72 27.14
N LEU A 12 -11.26 -13.63 27.90
CA LEU A 12 -12.39 -13.37 28.78
C LEU A 12 -12.09 -12.34 29.89
N ASP A 13 -10.82 -12.22 30.30
CA ASP A 13 -10.41 -11.31 31.37
C ASP A 13 -10.53 -9.83 30.93
N GLY A 14 -10.08 -9.48 29.71
CA GLY A 14 -10.24 -8.12 29.16
C GLY A 14 -11.71 -7.75 28.92
N ALA A 15 -12.54 -8.72 28.53
CA ALA A 15 -13.98 -8.49 28.38
C ALA A 15 -14.65 -8.17 29.73
N GLN A 16 -14.21 -8.81 30.81
CA GLN A 16 -14.76 -8.59 32.14
C GLN A 16 -14.50 -7.17 32.64
N GLU A 17 -13.30 -6.62 32.42
CA GLU A 17 -12.97 -5.23 32.79
C GLU A 17 -13.87 -4.23 32.04
N VAL A 18 -14.03 -4.43 30.74
CA VAL A 18 -14.91 -3.59 29.89
C VAL A 18 -16.37 -3.65 30.41
N ILE A 19 -16.89 -4.85 30.67
CA ILE A 19 -18.24 -5.04 31.24
C ILE A 19 -18.38 -4.33 32.59
N ASN A 20 -17.39 -4.47 33.47
CA ASN A 20 -17.42 -3.85 34.79
C ASN A 20 -17.45 -2.32 34.69
N VAL A 21 -16.69 -1.72 33.79
CA VAL A 21 -16.75 -0.27 33.55
C VAL A 21 -18.11 0.13 32.99
N THR A 22 -18.62 -0.59 32.00
CA THR A 22 -19.94 -0.30 31.41
C THR A 22 -21.06 -0.34 32.45
N LEU A 23 -20.97 -1.23 33.45
CA LEU A 23 -21.94 -1.38 34.54
C LEU A 23 -21.63 -0.51 35.77
N GLY A 24 -20.66 0.42 35.69
CA GLY A 24 -20.28 1.30 36.80
C GLY A 24 -19.56 0.63 37.99
N LYS A 25 -19.24 -0.66 37.90
CA LYS A 25 -18.53 -1.43 38.93
C LYS A 25 -17.04 -1.10 39.01
N GLU A 26 -16.46 -0.70 37.91
CA GLU A 26 -15.10 -0.19 37.78
C GLU A 26 -15.12 1.15 37.06
N LYS A 27 -13.98 1.86 37.08
CA LYS A 27 -13.85 3.17 36.45
C LYS A 27 -12.96 3.10 35.20
N ALA A 28 -13.31 3.90 34.21
CA ALA A 28 -12.56 4.05 32.97
C ALA A 28 -11.18 4.68 33.21
N ASP A 29 -10.26 4.43 32.30
CA ASP A 29 -8.93 5.05 32.30
C ASP A 29 -8.95 6.41 31.57
N LEU A 30 -9.75 6.53 30.49
CA LEU A 30 -9.91 7.74 29.68
C LEU A 30 -11.39 7.95 29.36
N ALA A 31 -11.86 9.19 29.42
CA ALA A 31 -13.19 9.59 29.01
C ALA A 31 -13.13 10.81 28.08
N LEU A 32 -13.78 10.72 26.93
CA LEU A 32 -14.05 11.84 26.02
C LEU A 32 -15.50 12.24 26.23
N ILE A 33 -15.76 13.44 26.71
CA ILE A 33 -17.11 13.91 27.07
C ILE A 33 -17.56 15.11 26.23
N ASN A 34 -18.86 15.35 26.21
CA ASN A 34 -19.48 16.46 25.48
C ASN A 34 -19.19 16.43 23.97
N ALA A 35 -19.25 15.25 23.34
CA ALA A 35 -18.98 15.05 21.93
C ALA A 35 -20.25 15.00 21.09
N THR A 36 -20.08 15.30 19.79
CA THR A 36 -20.95 14.77 18.75
C THR A 36 -20.28 13.52 18.19
N ILE A 37 -20.89 12.33 18.29
CA ILE A 37 -20.29 11.08 17.79
C ILE A 37 -20.87 10.77 16.41
N LEU A 38 -20.03 10.57 15.41
CA LEU A 38 -20.46 9.97 14.16
C LEU A 38 -20.62 8.46 14.35
N ASN A 39 -21.86 8.00 14.38
CA ASN A 39 -22.18 6.58 14.35
C ASN A 39 -22.15 6.08 12.90
N VAL A 40 -21.04 5.45 12.50
CA VAL A 40 -20.85 4.96 11.13
C VAL A 40 -21.75 3.78 10.77
N TYR A 41 -22.41 3.13 11.73
CA TYR A 41 -23.36 2.03 11.47
C TYR A 41 -24.72 2.53 11.00
N THR A 42 -25.17 3.67 11.56
CA THR A 42 -26.47 4.26 11.24
C THR A 42 -26.38 5.50 10.37
N GLY A 43 -25.18 6.10 10.27
CA GLY A 43 -24.94 7.38 9.59
C GLY A 43 -25.36 8.60 10.41
N GLU A 44 -25.73 8.44 11.69
CA GLU A 44 -26.22 9.51 12.56
C GLU A 44 -25.08 10.27 13.23
N LEU A 45 -25.31 11.56 13.47
CA LEU A 45 -24.54 12.40 14.38
C LEU A 45 -25.25 12.44 15.72
N LEU A 46 -24.65 11.87 16.76
CA LEU A 46 -25.21 11.74 18.09
C LEU A 46 -24.65 12.82 19.01
N ASP A 47 -25.41 13.86 19.27
CA ASP A 47 -24.98 15.01 20.08
C ASP A 47 -24.99 14.70 21.58
N HIS A 48 -24.09 15.36 22.32
CA HIS A 48 -23.96 15.24 23.78
C HIS A 48 -23.61 13.83 24.26
N TYR A 49 -22.92 13.06 23.41
CA TYR A 49 -22.45 11.74 23.76
C TYR A 49 -21.05 11.77 24.37
N SER A 50 -20.70 10.68 25.02
CA SER A 50 -19.40 10.45 25.64
C SER A 50 -18.91 9.05 25.29
N VAL A 51 -17.60 8.89 25.24
CA VAL A 51 -16.93 7.59 25.06
C VAL A 51 -16.02 7.37 26.26
N THR A 52 -16.16 6.24 26.96
CA THR A 52 -15.20 5.86 27.99
C THR A 52 -14.43 4.61 27.62
N ILE A 53 -13.19 4.55 28.05
CA ILE A 53 -12.17 3.62 27.58
C ILE A 53 -11.55 2.91 28.78
N LYS A 54 -11.38 1.58 28.67
CA LYS A 54 -10.63 0.76 29.61
C LYS A 54 -9.53 0.00 28.89
N GLY A 55 -8.29 0.25 29.29
CA GLY A 55 -7.13 -0.30 28.59
C GLY A 55 -7.11 0.11 27.12
N GLU A 56 -7.19 -0.86 26.22
CA GLU A 56 -7.22 -0.64 24.77
C GLU A 56 -8.63 -0.54 24.17
N TRP A 57 -9.70 -0.71 24.99
CA TRP A 57 -11.06 -0.99 24.53
C TRP A 57 -12.05 0.09 24.89
N ILE A 58 -13.00 0.33 24.01
CA ILE A 58 -14.17 1.16 24.28
C ILE A 58 -15.06 0.39 25.26
N ALA A 59 -15.37 1.02 26.40
CA ALA A 59 -16.26 0.45 27.40
C ALA A 59 -17.69 0.97 27.30
N TYR A 60 -17.86 2.28 27.13
CA TYR A 60 -19.18 2.91 27.10
C TYR A 60 -19.28 3.94 25.99
N VAL A 61 -20.45 4.02 25.38
CA VAL A 61 -20.83 5.06 24.40
C VAL A 61 -22.25 5.50 24.74
N GLY A 62 -22.44 6.74 25.12
CA GLY A 62 -23.75 7.26 25.50
C GLY A 62 -23.69 8.67 26.06
N ASN A 63 -24.84 9.17 26.51
CA ASN A 63 -25.01 10.54 27.03
C ASN A 63 -24.93 10.66 28.56
N ASP A 64 -24.79 9.54 29.28
CA ASP A 64 -24.72 9.52 30.76
C ASP A 64 -23.50 8.69 31.21
N PRO A 65 -22.25 9.24 31.15
CA PRO A 65 -21.03 8.52 31.47
C PRO A 65 -20.69 8.52 32.98
N GLU A 66 -21.46 9.17 33.86
CA GLU A 66 -21.06 9.48 35.24
C GLU A 66 -20.67 8.24 36.04
N ASP A 67 -21.40 7.14 35.88
CA ASP A 67 -21.12 5.89 36.55
C ASP A 67 -19.81 5.21 36.06
N THR A 68 -19.29 5.61 34.93
CA THR A 68 -18.05 5.06 34.37
C THR A 68 -16.80 5.91 34.70
N ILE A 69 -17.00 7.15 35.17
CA ILE A 69 -15.93 8.11 35.47
C ILE A 69 -15.59 8.05 36.97
N GLY A 70 -14.33 8.11 37.30
CA GLY A 70 -13.81 8.14 38.67
C GLY A 70 -12.67 9.13 38.88
N PRO A 71 -12.15 9.24 40.09
CA PRO A 71 -11.13 10.24 40.43
C PRO A 71 -9.83 10.12 39.63
N ASN A 72 -9.51 8.89 39.14
CA ASN A 72 -8.32 8.59 38.37
C ASN A 72 -8.56 8.54 36.86
N THR A 73 -9.79 8.74 36.39
CA THR A 73 -10.13 8.78 34.97
C THR A 73 -9.58 10.07 34.35
N ASN A 74 -8.79 9.94 33.29
CA ASN A 74 -8.38 11.10 32.49
C ASN A 74 -9.58 11.60 31.68
N VAL A 75 -10.14 12.75 32.03
CA VAL A 75 -11.33 13.29 31.38
C VAL A 75 -10.94 14.40 30.41
N ILE A 76 -11.34 14.26 29.16
CA ILE A 76 -11.16 15.27 28.10
C ILE A 76 -12.54 15.76 27.65
N ASP A 77 -12.83 17.02 27.92
CA ASP A 77 -14.02 17.71 27.38
C ASP A 77 -13.70 18.17 25.95
N VAL A 78 -14.35 17.57 24.97
CA VAL A 78 -14.14 17.88 23.55
C VAL A 78 -15.04 19.03 23.06
N LYS A 79 -15.84 19.61 23.94
CA LYS A 79 -16.57 20.86 23.71
C LYS A 79 -17.48 20.85 22.45
N GLY A 80 -18.20 19.77 22.24
CA GLY A 80 -19.12 19.61 21.10
C GLY A 80 -18.44 19.28 19.76
N LYS A 81 -17.13 19.03 19.73
CA LYS A 81 -16.44 18.57 18.54
C LYS A 81 -16.86 17.15 18.18
N THR A 82 -16.58 16.76 16.94
CA THR A 82 -17.00 15.45 16.45
C THR A 82 -15.94 14.40 16.75
N ILE A 83 -16.38 13.25 17.27
CA ILE A 83 -15.57 12.03 17.36
C ILE A 83 -15.95 11.12 16.20
N ILE A 84 -14.96 10.71 15.42
CA ILE A 84 -15.07 9.72 14.35
C ILE A 84 -14.18 8.51 14.64
N PRO A 85 -14.46 7.33 14.04
CA PRO A 85 -13.51 6.21 14.12
C PRO A 85 -12.16 6.58 13.54
N GLY A 86 -11.10 5.95 14.04
CA GLY A 86 -9.77 6.10 13.44
C GLY A 86 -9.74 5.64 11.99
N LEU A 87 -9.04 6.40 11.13
CA LEU A 87 -8.97 6.13 9.70
C LEU A 87 -8.20 4.85 9.41
N ILE A 88 -8.64 4.14 8.38
CA ILE A 88 -8.08 2.87 7.92
C ILE A 88 -7.66 3.03 6.45
N ASP A 89 -6.39 2.81 6.15
CA ASP A 89 -5.95 2.58 4.78
C ASP A 89 -6.10 1.11 4.42
N GLY A 90 -6.98 0.80 3.49
CA GLY A 90 -7.31 -0.57 3.10
C GLY A 90 -6.35 -1.20 2.11
N HIS A 91 -5.44 -0.42 1.50
CA HIS A 91 -4.49 -0.92 0.51
C HIS A 91 -3.36 0.09 0.28
N THR A 92 -2.13 -0.31 0.58
CA THR A 92 -0.93 0.51 0.39
C THR A 92 0.34 -0.34 0.31
N HIS A 93 1.47 0.28 -0.06
CA HIS A 93 2.79 -0.33 -0.23
C HIS A 93 3.81 0.31 0.73
N LEU A 94 3.79 -0.09 2.00
CA LEU A 94 4.59 0.56 3.07
C LEU A 94 6.09 0.41 2.91
N VAL A 95 6.57 -0.67 2.29
CA VAL A 95 8.01 -0.96 2.24
C VAL A 95 8.72 -0.14 1.17
N TRP A 96 7.97 0.42 0.23
CA TRP A 96 8.54 1.09 -0.93
C TRP A 96 9.01 2.51 -0.58
N LEU A 97 10.29 2.79 -0.82
CA LEU A 97 10.99 4.07 -0.57
C LEU A 97 11.01 4.55 0.89
N SER A 98 10.51 3.79 1.84
CA SER A 98 10.52 4.22 3.24
C SER A 98 10.57 3.02 4.20
N ASN A 99 11.05 3.23 5.41
CA ASN A 99 10.89 2.25 6.47
C ASN A 99 9.65 2.55 7.32
N VAL A 100 9.07 1.50 7.91
CA VAL A 100 7.80 1.58 8.64
C VAL A 100 7.83 2.63 9.74
N SER A 101 8.89 2.70 10.56
CA SER A 101 8.92 3.63 11.70
C SER A 101 8.97 5.10 11.27
N GLU A 102 9.61 5.42 10.16
CA GLU A 102 9.63 6.77 9.62
C GLU A 102 8.28 7.13 9.00
N PHE A 103 7.71 6.22 8.20
CA PHE A 103 6.40 6.41 7.59
C PHE A 103 5.30 6.69 8.64
N LEU A 104 5.27 5.91 9.71
CA LEU A 104 4.25 6.02 10.74
C LEU A 104 4.28 7.34 11.51
N GLN A 105 5.43 8.01 11.62
CA GLN A 105 5.50 9.32 12.29
C GLN A 105 4.57 10.35 11.65
N TYR A 106 4.39 10.28 10.35
CA TYR A 106 3.56 11.22 9.59
C TYR A 106 2.11 10.76 9.48
N THR A 107 1.87 9.47 9.29
CA THR A 107 0.52 8.95 9.10
C THR A 107 -0.32 8.95 10.37
N MET A 108 0.33 8.74 11.53
CA MET A 108 -0.33 8.72 12.83
C MET A 108 -0.89 10.09 13.24
N VAL A 109 -0.20 11.17 12.91
CA VAL A 109 -0.64 12.53 13.28
C VAL A 109 -1.89 12.96 12.50
N GLY A 110 -2.08 12.44 11.29
CA GLY A 110 -3.27 12.67 10.45
C GLY A 110 -4.51 11.88 10.89
N GLY A 111 -4.31 10.85 11.74
CA GLY A 111 -5.45 10.09 12.26
C GLY A 111 -5.59 8.67 11.73
N THR A 112 -4.61 8.16 11.01
CA THR A 112 -4.59 6.76 10.60
C THR A 112 -4.26 5.87 11.79
N THR A 113 -5.15 4.91 12.10
CA THR A 113 -5.00 3.99 13.24
C THR A 113 -4.90 2.53 12.82
N THR A 114 -5.19 2.26 11.54
CA THR A 114 -5.06 0.91 10.96
C THR A 114 -4.60 1.00 9.52
N ILE A 115 -3.69 0.11 9.10
CA ILE A 115 -3.18 0.03 7.74
C ILE A 115 -3.20 -1.44 7.29
N ILE A 116 -3.58 -1.69 6.03
CA ILE A 116 -3.42 -2.96 5.35
C ILE A 116 -2.43 -2.76 4.21
N THR A 117 -1.27 -3.45 4.28
CA THR A 117 -0.18 -3.28 3.30
C THR A 117 0.05 -4.53 2.47
N GLU A 118 0.49 -4.33 1.24
CA GLU A 118 1.04 -5.40 0.42
C GLU A 118 2.41 -5.89 0.95
N THR A 119 2.79 -7.09 0.54
CA THR A 119 4.11 -7.68 0.79
C THR A 119 4.77 -8.20 -0.47
N MET A 120 4.19 -7.85 -1.62
CA MET A 120 4.63 -8.34 -2.92
C MET A 120 6.05 -7.87 -3.29
N GLU A 121 6.51 -6.76 -2.78
CA GLU A 121 7.82 -6.19 -3.10
C GLU A 121 8.97 -7.00 -2.48
N THR A 122 8.78 -7.49 -1.26
CA THR A 122 9.84 -8.20 -0.52
C THR A 122 10.01 -9.65 -0.95
N PHE A 123 8.92 -10.27 -1.45
CA PHE A 123 8.95 -11.69 -1.82
C PHE A 123 9.85 -12.00 -3.02
N PRO A 124 9.84 -11.28 -4.15
CA PRO A 124 10.73 -11.54 -5.28
C PRO A 124 12.19 -11.28 -4.94
N ILE A 125 12.48 -10.46 -3.93
CA ILE A 125 13.84 -10.12 -3.50
C ILE A 125 14.42 -11.21 -2.58
N MET A 126 13.69 -11.62 -1.55
CA MET A 126 14.20 -12.52 -0.50
C MET A 126 13.29 -13.71 -0.22
N GLY A 127 12.18 -13.86 -0.92
CA GLY A 127 11.23 -14.94 -0.67
C GLY A 127 10.54 -14.82 0.70
N TYR A 128 10.24 -15.97 1.29
CA TYR A 128 9.52 -16.04 2.57
C TYR A 128 10.22 -15.28 3.71
N GLU A 129 11.54 -15.36 3.80
CA GLU A 129 12.31 -14.73 4.89
C GLU A 129 12.24 -13.19 4.81
N GLY A 130 12.25 -12.63 3.60
CA GLY A 130 12.06 -11.18 3.41
C GLY A 130 10.67 -10.73 3.83
N VAL A 131 9.63 -11.48 3.49
CA VAL A 131 8.26 -11.18 3.93
C VAL A 131 8.16 -11.23 5.46
N VAL A 132 8.74 -12.26 6.09
CA VAL A 132 8.68 -12.41 7.56
C VAL A 132 9.44 -11.31 8.28
N ASP A 133 10.61 -10.90 7.78
CA ASP A 133 11.38 -9.79 8.35
C ASP A 133 10.62 -8.46 8.22
N PHE A 134 9.98 -8.23 7.08
CA PHE A 134 9.09 -7.08 6.91
C PHE A 134 7.89 -7.13 7.85
N LEU A 135 7.17 -8.26 7.95
CA LEU A 135 6.05 -8.43 8.88
C LEU A 135 6.47 -8.19 10.34
N ALA A 136 7.68 -8.59 10.73
CA ALA A 136 8.21 -8.31 12.05
C ALA A 136 8.39 -6.80 12.31
N SER A 137 8.62 -5.98 11.27
CA SER A 137 8.67 -4.53 11.41
C SER A 137 7.31 -3.88 11.66
N LEU A 138 6.23 -4.55 11.26
CA LEU A 138 4.84 -4.09 11.43
C LEU A 138 4.29 -4.37 12.82
N SER A 139 4.86 -5.36 13.53
CA SER A 139 4.38 -5.78 14.86
C SER A 139 4.62 -4.73 15.92
N ASP A 140 3.78 -4.72 16.95
CA ASP A 140 3.93 -3.88 18.16
C ASP A 140 4.07 -2.37 17.88
N GLN A 141 3.45 -1.91 16.81
CA GLN A 141 3.38 -0.49 16.49
C GLN A 141 2.25 0.20 17.28
N PRO A 142 2.31 1.52 17.47
CA PRO A 142 1.24 2.27 18.15
C PRO A 142 -0.12 2.15 17.48
N ILE A 143 -0.16 1.87 16.20
CA ILE A 143 -1.36 1.56 15.41
C ILE A 143 -1.38 0.09 14.99
N LYS A 144 -2.49 -0.37 14.42
CA LYS A 144 -2.60 -1.73 13.89
C LYS A 144 -2.14 -1.77 12.44
N ILE A 145 -1.30 -2.75 12.10
CA ILE A 145 -0.86 -2.95 10.72
C ILE A 145 -1.04 -4.42 10.38
N PHE A 146 -1.84 -4.64 9.35
CA PHE A 146 -2.06 -5.94 8.74
C PHE A 146 -1.44 -5.98 7.36
N ALA A 147 -1.35 -7.18 6.78
CA ALA A 147 -0.79 -7.33 5.45
C ALA A 147 -1.56 -8.38 4.63
N THR A 148 -1.28 -8.40 3.33
CA THR A 148 -1.68 -9.48 2.42
C THR A 148 -0.48 -10.31 2.03
N ALA A 149 -0.69 -11.60 1.78
CA ALA A 149 0.36 -12.48 1.27
C ALA A 149 0.59 -12.18 -0.22
N PRO A 150 1.84 -12.24 -0.72
CA PRO A 150 2.12 -11.93 -2.11
C PRO A 150 1.50 -12.95 -3.06
N SER A 151 0.66 -12.50 -3.98
CA SER A 151 0.11 -13.30 -5.07
C SER A 151 1.02 -13.24 -6.28
N MET A 152 1.24 -12.03 -6.75
CA MET A 152 2.20 -11.75 -7.79
C MET A 152 3.58 -11.46 -7.21
N VAL A 153 4.58 -11.86 -7.96
CA VAL A 153 5.96 -11.71 -7.54
C VAL A 153 6.83 -10.97 -8.55
N SER A 154 6.40 -10.85 -9.78
CA SER A 154 7.03 -10.07 -10.86
C SER A 154 6.31 -10.34 -12.17
N ILE A 155 6.30 -9.38 -13.08
CA ILE A 155 5.91 -9.57 -14.48
C ILE A 155 6.92 -10.42 -15.28
N SER A 156 8.07 -10.72 -14.70
CA SER A 156 9.08 -11.58 -15.31
C SER A 156 8.61 -13.04 -15.32
N LYS A 157 8.54 -13.67 -16.49
CA LYS A 157 8.24 -15.11 -16.65
C LYS A 157 9.17 -16.06 -15.87
N ARG A 158 10.25 -15.54 -15.30
CA ARG A 158 11.23 -16.29 -14.51
C ARG A 158 11.01 -16.16 -13.02
N ALA A 159 10.32 -15.13 -12.58
CA ALA A 159 9.89 -15.00 -11.20
C ALA A 159 8.85 -16.07 -10.92
N ARG A 160 9.14 -16.93 -9.96
CA ARG A 160 8.20 -17.96 -9.53
C ARG A 160 7.25 -17.34 -8.52
N GLY A 161 5.95 -17.56 -8.69
CA GLY A 161 4.92 -17.21 -7.73
C GLY A 161 5.12 -17.92 -6.38
N ILE A 162 4.39 -17.49 -5.39
CA ILE A 162 4.44 -18.11 -4.05
C ILE A 162 3.95 -19.55 -4.13
N SER A 163 4.72 -20.49 -3.58
CA SER A 163 4.27 -21.89 -3.51
C SER A 163 3.12 -22.03 -2.51
N LYS A 164 2.20 -22.96 -2.77
CA LYS A 164 1.10 -23.29 -1.84
C LYS A 164 1.61 -23.55 -0.41
N LYS A 165 2.75 -24.23 -0.25
CA LYS A 165 3.37 -24.50 1.06
C LYS A 165 3.79 -23.22 1.77
N THR A 166 4.39 -22.29 1.06
CA THR A 166 4.84 -21.00 1.59
C THR A 166 3.64 -20.11 1.92
N LEU A 167 2.69 -20.02 1.00
CA LEU A 167 1.44 -19.29 1.22
C LEU A 167 0.72 -19.75 2.50
N ARG A 168 0.59 -21.07 2.70
CA ARG A 168 -0.07 -21.62 3.88
C ARG A 168 0.59 -21.16 5.19
N LYS A 169 1.92 -21.02 5.23
CA LYS A 169 2.63 -20.50 6.40
C LYS A 169 2.22 -19.03 6.69
N LEU A 170 2.06 -18.23 5.66
CA LEU A 170 1.60 -16.84 5.80
C LEU A 170 0.12 -16.79 6.20
N LEU A 171 -0.74 -17.58 5.56
CA LEU A 171 -2.18 -17.60 5.87
C LEU A 171 -2.51 -18.10 7.30
N LEU A 172 -1.61 -18.84 7.95
CA LEU A 172 -1.75 -19.20 9.35
C LEU A 172 -1.51 -18.04 10.32
N ARG A 173 -0.91 -16.97 9.86
CA ARG A 173 -0.66 -15.77 10.66
C ARG A 173 -1.94 -14.93 10.75
N ASP A 174 -2.09 -14.31 11.88
CA ASP A 174 -3.24 -13.49 12.20
C ASP A 174 -3.15 -12.09 11.56
N ASP A 175 -1.93 -11.62 11.34
CA ASP A 175 -1.65 -10.34 10.69
C ASP A 175 -1.75 -10.38 9.15
N ILE A 176 -2.00 -11.56 8.54
CA ILE A 176 -2.24 -11.72 7.11
C ILE A 176 -3.75 -11.85 6.86
N LEU A 177 -4.35 -10.91 6.15
CA LEU A 177 -5.79 -10.84 5.93
C LEU A 177 -6.25 -11.47 4.62
N GLY A 178 -5.36 -11.66 3.67
CA GLY A 178 -5.71 -12.17 2.36
C GLY A 178 -4.51 -12.54 1.50
N LEU A 179 -4.81 -12.87 0.27
CA LEU A 179 -3.86 -12.91 -0.84
C LEU A 179 -3.96 -11.56 -1.56
N GLY A 180 -2.83 -10.90 -1.76
CA GLY A 180 -2.73 -9.58 -2.34
C GLY A 180 -3.00 -9.53 -3.83
N GLU A 181 -2.58 -8.46 -4.45
CA GLU A 181 -2.85 -8.16 -5.85
C GLU A 181 -2.61 -9.32 -6.80
N SER A 182 -3.69 -9.75 -7.47
CA SER A 182 -3.64 -10.82 -8.46
C SER A 182 -4.02 -10.25 -9.82
N TYR A 183 -3.05 -10.13 -10.74
CA TYR A 183 -3.27 -9.54 -12.07
C TYR A 183 -4.19 -10.42 -12.93
N TRP A 184 -5.29 -9.84 -13.41
CA TRP A 184 -6.32 -10.57 -14.12
C TRP A 184 -5.81 -11.30 -15.37
N GLN A 185 -4.87 -10.71 -16.11
CA GLN A 185 -4.29 -11.31 -17.31
C GLN A 185 -3.60 -12.64 -16.98
N THR A 186 -2.74 -12.63 -15.94
CA THR A 186 -2.00 -13.82 -15.55
C THR A 186 -2.90 -14.88 -14.97
N VAL A 187 -3.86 -14.50 -14.14
CA VAL A 187 -4.87 -15.43 -13.59
C VAL A 187 -5.66 -16.14 -14.70
N MET A 188 -6.01 -15.40 -15.78
CA MET A 188 -6.75 -15.98 -16.91
C MET A 188 -5.86 -16.80 -17.85
N GLN A 189 -4.58 -16.49 -17.95
CA GLN A 189 -3.63 -17.22 -18.81
C GLN A 189 -3.09 -18.49 -18.14
N GLU A 190 -2.92 -18.47 -16.83
CA GLU A 190 -2.29 -19.55 -16.05
C GLU A 190 -3.17 -19.98 -14.84
N PRO A 191 -4.44 -20.33 -15.08
CA PRO A 191 -5.39 -20.63 -13.99
C PRO A 191 -4.94 -21.82 -13.12
N GLU A 192 -4.20 -22.77 -13.68
CA GLU A 192 -3.67 -23.93 -12.97
C GLU A 192 -2.64 -23.56 -11.89
N GLU A 193 -1.95 -22.45 -12.05
CA GLU A 193 -1.03 -21.93 -11.04
C GLU A 193 -1.77 -21.16 -9.92
N TYR A 194 -2.78 -20.36 -10.29
CA TYR A 194 -3.49 -19.48 -9.36
C TYR A 194 -4.61 -20.15 -8.58
N PHE A 195 -5.43 -20.99 -9.21
CA PHE A 195 -6.58 -21.60 -8.53
C PHE A 195 -6.24 -22.43 -7.30
N PRO A 196 -5.11 -23.17 -7.24
CA PRO A 196 -4.71 -23.86 -6.01
C PRO A 196 -4.41 -22.92 -4.84
N ILE A 197 -3.80 -21.74 -5.09
CA ILE A 197 -3.51 -20.76 -4.05
C ILE A 197 -4.75 -19.95 -3.68
N PHE A 198 -5.64 -19.66 -4.61
CA PHE A 198 -6.94 -19.04 -4.34
C PHE A 198 -7.81 -19.94 -3.46
N LYS A 199 -7.93 -21.21 -3.81
CA LYS A 199 -8.64 -22.21 -3.00
C LYS A 199 -8.09 -22.28 -1.58
N GLU A 200 -6.77 -22.32 -1.43
CA GLU A 200 -6.13 -22.34 -0.11
C GLU A 200 -6.50 -21.09 0.69
N THR A 201 -6.40 -19.91 0.10
CA THR A 201 -6.72 -18.63 0.76
C THR A 201 -8.18 -18.58 1.22
N LEU A 202 -9.12 -18.97 0.34
CA LEU A 202 -10.55 -19.01 0.66
C LEU A 202 -10.89 -20.05 1.74
N GLN A 203 -10.17 -21.18 1.82
CA GLN A 203 -10.32 -22.17 2.88
C GLN A 203 -9.91 -21.65 4.27
N PHE A 204 -8.99 -20.68 4.31
CA PHE A 204 -8.66 -19.94 5.54
C PHE A 204 -9.68 -18.83 5.86
N GLY A 205 -10.70 -18.62 5.05
CA GLY A 205 -11.71 -17.56 5.21
C GLY A 205 -11.16 -16.16 4.94
N LYS A 206 -10.06 -16.04 4.19
CA LYS A 206 -9.35 -14.80 3.90
C LYS A 206 -9.68 -14.27 2.51
N ARG A 207 -9.39 -12.98 2.27
CA ARG A 207 -9.74 -12.27 1.03
C ARG A 207 -8.81 -12.62 -0.13
N LEU A 208 -9.33 -12.52 -1.34
CA LEU A 208 -8.57 -12.48 -2.58
C LEU A 208 -8.68 -11.07 -3.15
N GLU A 209 -7.57 -10.35 -3.20
CA GLU A 209 -7.51 -9.01 -3.76
C GLU A 209 -7.10 -9.03 -5.22
N GLY A 210 -7.63 -8.07 -5.97
CA GLY A 210 -7.53 -8.07 -7.40
C GLY A 210 -6.88 -6.83 -7.98
N HIS A 211 -6.24 -7.04 -9.11
CA HIS A 211 -5.70 -6.01 -9.99
C HIS A 211 -6.31 -6.21 -11.38
N SER A 212 -7.38 -5.47 -11.69
CA SER A 212 -8.16 -5.67 -12.92
C SER A 212 -8.03 -4.52 -13.92
N ALA A 213 -6.84 -3.90 -14.03
CA ALA A 213 -6.57 -2.83 -14.98
C ALA A 213 -6.99 -3.22 -16.42
N GLY A 214 -7.89 -2.43 -17.02
CA GLY A 214 -8.39 -2.66 -18.37
C GLY A 214 -9.33 -3.85 -18.57
N ALA A 215 -9.65 -4.63 -17.54
CA ALA A 215 -10.66 -5.69 -17.63
C ALA A 215 -12.07 -5.10 -17.68
N LYS A 216 -12.88 -5.52 -18.68
CA LYS A 216 -14.26 -5.10 -18.90
C LYS A 216 -15.12 -6.27 -19.43
N GLY A 217 -16.43 -6.18 -19.24
CA GLY A 217 -17.38 -7.16 -19.78
C GLY A 217 -17.07 -8.59 -19.35
N GLU A 218 -17.03 -9.52 -20.31
CA GLU A 218 -16.82 -10.94 -20.05
C GLU A 218 -15.48 -11.25 -19.34
N LYS A 219 -14.43 -10.49 -19.65
CA LYS A 219 -13.11 -10.65 -18.99
C LYS A 219 -13.19 -10.30 -17.51
N LEU A 220 -13.89 -9.22 -17.18
CA LEU A 220 -14.11 -8.84 -15.79
C LEU A 220 -14.99 -9.86 -15.06
N MET A 221 -16.07 -10.34 -15.70
CA MET A 221 -16.93 -11.38 -15.14
C MET A 221 -16.18 -12.69 -14.88
N ALA A 222 -15.36 -13.15 -15.82
CA ALA A 222 -14.52 -14.33 -15.65
C ALA A 222 -13.53 -14.17 -14.48
N TYR A 223 -12.93 -13.00 -14.36
CA TYR A 223 -12.02 -12.69 -13.28
C TYR A 223 -12.71 -12.68 -11.90
N ILE A 224 -13.89 -12.07 -11.80
CA ILE A 224 -14.69 -12.10 -10.55
C ILE A 224 -15.12 -13.54 -10.22
N ALA A 225 -15.46 -14.34 -11.22
CA ALA A 225 -15.84 -15.75 -11.03
C ALA A 225 -14.70 -16.62 -10.47
N SER A 226 -13.43 -16.18 -10.55
CA SER A 226 -12.31 -16.85 -9.92
C SER A 226 -12.26 -16.69 -8.39
N GLY A 227 -13.14 -15.85 -7.81
CA GLY A 227 -13.24 -15.60 -6.37
C GLY A 227 -12.62 -14.27 -5.91
N ILE A 228 -12.07 -13.49 -6.82
CA ILE A 228 -11.56 -12.15 -6.51
C ILE A 228 -12.69 -11.25 -6.03
N SER A 229 -12.46 -10.52 -4.93
CA SER A 229 -13.51 -9.77 -4.24
C SER A 229 -13.35 -8.25 -4.25
N SER A 230 -12.18 -7.73 -4.65
CA SER A 230 -11.90 -6.28 -4.73
C SER A 230 -11.09 -5.91 -5.97
N CYS A 231 -11.03 -4.61 -6.23
CA CYS A 231 -10.13 -4.04 -7.24
C CYS A 231 -9.92 -2.54 -6.96
N HIS A 232 -8.70 -2.05 -7.15
CA HIS A 232 -8.33 -0.64 -7.00
C HIS A 232 -8.02 0.06 -8.34
N GLU A 233 -8.21 -0.61 -9.50
CA GLU A 233 -7.81 -0.14 -10.82
C GLU A 233 -8.81 0.72 -11.63
N PRO A 234 -10.09 0.91 -11.24
CA PRO A 234 -10.97 1.83 -11.95
C PRO A 234 -10.43 3.27 -11.94
N ILE A 235 -10.53 3.93 -13.09
CA ILE A 235 -10.06 5.32 -13.28
C ILE A 235 -11.21 6.32 -13.52
N ASN A 236 -12.45 5.85 -13.58
CA ASN A 236 -13.65 6.67 -13.79
C ASN A 236 -14.88 6.02 -13.16
N ALA A 237 -15.96 6.79 -13.06
CA ALA A 237 -17.21 6.37 -12.41
C ALA A 237 -17.89 5.20 -13.13
N GLU A 238 -17.77 5.11 -14.46
CA GLU A 238 -18.38 4.04 -15.25
C GLU A 238 -17.73 2.68 -14.94
N GLU A 239 -16.41 2.65 -14.82
CA GLU A 239 -15.67 1.43 -14.45
C GLU A 239 -15.94 1.02 -13.00
N VAL A 240 -16.10 1.99 -12.10
CA VAL A 240 -16.55 1.73 -10.70
C VAL A 240 -17.94 1.10 -10.71
N LEU A 241 -18.88 1.70 -11.45
CA LEU A 241 -20.26 1.22 -11.52
C LEU A 241 -20.36 -0.19 -12.09
N GLU A 242 -19.58 -0.52 -13.13
CA GLU A 242 -19.54 -1.87 -13.68
C GLU A 242 -19.14 -2.91 -12.62
N ARG A 243 -18.11 -2.63 -11.84
CA ARG A 243 -17.63 -3.53 -10.76
C ARG A 243 -18.63 -3.66 -9.61
N LEU A 244 -19.21 -2.55 -9.17
CA LEU A 244 -20.24 -2.56 -8.13
C LEU A 244 -21.46 -3.41 -8.54
N ARG A 245 -21.95 -3.28 -9.78
CA ARG A 245 -23.05 -4.08 -10.34
C ARG A 245 -22.75 -5.57 -10.36
N LEU A 246 -21.47 -5.93 -10.50
CA LEU A 246 -21.02 -7.32 -10.46
C LEU A 246 -20.67 -7.81 -9.03
N GLY A 247 -20.93 -6.99 -8.00
CA GLY A 247 -20.77 -7.36 -6.60
C GLY A 247 -19.34 -7.22 -6.05
N MET A 248 -18.41 -6.61 -6.79
CA MET A 248 -17.03 -6.38 -6.37
C MET A 248 -16.94 -5.17 -5.43
N HIS A 249 -16.03 -5.20 -4.47
CA HIS A 249 -15.62 -4.01 -3.75
C HIS A 249 -14.66 -3.19 -4.62
N VAL A 250 -14.79 -1.87 -4.57
CA VAL A 250 -13.92 -0.96 -5.31
C VAL A 250 -13.18 -0.08 -4.33
N MET A 251 -11.85 -0.14 -4.41
CA MET A 251 -10.94 0.71 -3.65
C MET A 251 -10.55 1.88 -4.55
N ILE A 252 -10.95 3.09 -4.17
CA ILE A 252 -10.69 4.33 -4.91
C ILE A 252 -9.35 4.87 -4.46
N ARG A 253 -8.41 4.95 -5.40
CA ARG A 253 -7.05 5.40 -5.13
C ARG A 253 -6.93 6.90 -5.09
N GLU A 254 -6.22 7.37 -4.08
CA GLU A 254 -5.76 8.75 -3.97
C GLU A 254 -4.40 8.76 -3.27
N GLY A 255 -3.33 8.62 -4.04
CA GLY A 255 -1.95 8.61 -3.59
C GLY A 255 -1.02 9.26 -4.59
N SER A 256 0.29 9.04 -4.45
CA SER A 256 1.28 9.67 -5.33
C SER A 256 1.32 9.07 -6.73
N ILE A 257 1.06 7.77 -6.87
CA ILE A 257 1.12 7.06 -8.16
C ILE A 257 -0.15 7.29 -8.95
N ARG A 258 -1.31 7.23 -8.28
CA ARG A 258 -2.63 7.43 -8.86
C ARG A 258 -3.48 8.36 -7.99
N SER A 259 -4.14 9.29 -8.65
CA SER A 259 -5.03 10.29 -8.05
C SER A 259 -6.33 10.29 -8.85
N ASP A 260 -7.13 9.22 -8.69
CA ASP A 260 -8.31 8.95 -9.51
C ASP A 260 -9.62 9.46 -8.87
N LEU A 261 -9.59 9.84 -7.58
CA LEU A 261 -10.76 10.20 -6.78
C LEU A 261 -11.62 11.30 -7.41
N ALA A 262 -11.00 12.37 -7.93
CA ALA A 262 -11.72 13.48 -8.53
C ALA A 262 -12.53 13.04 -9.76
N THR A 263 -11.97 12.17 -10.60
CA THR A 263 -12.65 11.65 -11.80
C THR A 263 -13.75 10.65 -11.41
N ILE A 264 -13.48 9.81 -10.41
CA ILE A 264 -14.43 8.80 -9.89
C ILE A 264 -15.57 9.45 -9.11
N SER A 265 -15.38 10.62 -8.51
CA SER A 265 -16.37 11.27 -7.62
C SER A 265 -17.77 11.46 -8.24
N ARG A 266 -17.89 11.42 -9.56
CA ARG A 266 -19.18 11.41 -10.26
C ARG A 266 -20.08 10.23 -9.89
N ILE A 267 -19.54 9.16 -9.31
CA ILE A 267 -20.31 8.02 -8.82
C ILE A 267 -21.33 8.42 -7.74
N LYS A 268 -21.08 9.51 -6.99
CA LYS A 268 -21.99 10.04 -5.97
C LYS A 268 -23.37 10.38 -6.53
N ASP A 269 -23.45 10.74 -7.81
CA ASP A 269 -24.68 11.16 -8.48
C ASP A 269 -25.42 9.96 -9.12
N ALA A 270 -24.86 8.75 -9.05
CA ALA A 270 -25.41 7.55 -9.69
C ALA A 270 -26.51 6.85 -8.86
N GLY A 271 -26.81 7.32 -7.63
CA GLY A 271 -27.85 6.73 -6.77
C GLY A 271 -27.52 5.30 -6.31
N VAL A 272 -26.24 4.97 -6.17
CA VAL A 272 -25.75 3.66 -5.73
C VAL A 272 -25.43 3.64 -4.24
N ASP A 273 -25.45 2.46 -3.66
CA ASP A 273 -25.01 2.20 -2.29
C ASP A 273 -23.49 2.20 -2.19
N PHE A 274 -22.93 2.95 -1.26
CA PHE A 274 -21.47 3.13 -1.10
C PHE A 274 -20.80 2.13 -0.17
N ARG A 275 -21.54 1.18 0.43
CA ARG A 275 -20.96 0.18 1.36
C ARG A 275 -19.83 -0.68 0.75
N ARG A 276 -19.72 -0.74 -0.57
CA ARG A 276 -18.66 -1.45 -1.30
C ARG A 276 -17.60 -0.52 -1.88
N LEU A 277 -17.65 0.77 -1.57
CA LEU A 277 -16.60 1.72 -1.89
C LEU A 277 -15.66 1.89 -0.69
N ILE A 278 -14.38 1.91 -0.97
CA ILE A 278 -13.29 2.06 0.00
C ILE A 278 -12.34 3.13 -0.53
N LEU A 279 -11.87 4.02 0.34
CA LEU A 279 -10.80 4.97 0.03
C LEU A 279 -9.47 4.37 0.45
N VAL A 280 -8.46 4.46 -0.44
CA VAL A 280 -7.11 3.93 -0.21
C VAL A 280 -6.05 4.85 -0.81
N THR A 281 -4.81 4.72 -0.34
CA THR A 281 -3.70 5.48 -0.92
C THR A 281 -3.02 4.75 -2.09
N ASP A 282 -2.93 3.44 -2.06
CA ASP A 282 -2.13 2.63 -2.99
C ASP A 282 -0.61 2.97 -2.96
N GLY A 283 -0.20 3.79 -2.03
CA GLY A 283 1.16 4.24 -1.82
C GLY A 283 1.33 5.76 -1.94
N VAL A 284 2.09 6.31 -1.00
CA VAL A 284 2.39 7.73 -0.94
C VAL A 284 3.91 7.91 -0.87
N GLU A 285 4.45 8.69 -1.81
CA GLU A 285 5.86 9.02 -1.83
C GLU A 285 6.25 9.90 -0.63
N PRO A 286 7.50 9.82 -0.14
CA PRO A 286 7.93 10.58 1.03
C PRO A 286 7.71 12.10 0.91
N GLY A 287 7.88 12.69 -0.28
CA GLY A 287 7.62 14.11 -0.53
C GLY A 287 6.15 14.48 -0.32
N ASP A 288 5.24 13.72 -0.91
CA ASP A 288 3.80 13.94 -0.77
C ASP A 288 3.32 13.69 0.67
N LEU A 289 3.86 12.67 1.34
CA LEU A 289 3.55 12.39 2.74
C LEU A 289 3.92 13.56 3.67
N LEU A 290 5.08 14.19 3.42
CA LEU A 290 5.54 15.35 4.18
C LEU A 290 4.76 16.62 3.89
N GLU A 291 4.41 16.86 2.63
CA GLU A 291 3.78 18.12 2.19
C GLU A 291 2.26 18.09 2.31
N LYS A 292 1.63 16.95 2.04
CA LYS A 292 0.17 16.83 1.94
C LYS A 292 -0.45 16.11 3.13
N GLY A 293 0.17 15.04 3.61
CA GLY A 293 -0.39 14.14 4.62
C GLY A 293 -0.76 12.77 4.05
N TYR A 294 -1.70 12.07 4.69
CA TYR A 294 -2.05 10.68 4.37
C TYR A 294 -3.57 10.50 4.23
N MET A 295 -4.20 9.56 4.97
CA MET A 295 -5.63 9.23 4.84
C MET A 295 -6.58 10.40 5.18
N GLU A 296 -6.19 11.31 6.07
CA GLU A 296 -6.98 12.52 6.36
C GLU A 296 -7.16 13.40 5.11
N VAL A 297 -6.12 13.45 4.28
CA VAL A 297 -6.18 14.21 3.01
C VAL A 297 -7.04 13.49 1.99
N VAL A 298 -6.99 12.16 1.92
CA VAL A 298 -7.83 11.35 1.04
C VAL A 298 -9.31 11.54 1.37
N VAL A 299 -9.67 11.45 2.66
CA VAL A 299 -11.05 11.65 3.11
C VAL A 299 -11.50 13.10 2.89
N GLN A 300 -10.67 14.10 3.22
CA GLN A 300 -10.97 15.50 2.97
C GLN A 300 -11.22 15.76 1.48
N LYS A 301 -10.36 15.21 0.60
CA LYS A 301 -10.54 15.34 -0.84
C LYS A 301 -11.84 14.71 -1.34
N ALA A 302 -12.27 13.59 -0.77
CA ALA A 302 -13.56 13.00 -1.10
C ALA A 302 -14.71 13.97 -0.77
N ILE A 303 -14.68 14.60 0.41
CA ILE A 303 -15.63 15.61 0.84
C ILE A 303 -15.58 16.82 -0.12
N ASP A 304 -14.41 17.32 -0.44
CA ASP A 304 -14.22 18.46 -1.34
C ASP A 304 -14.70 18.17 -2.77
N CYS A 305 -14.64 16.89 -3.21
CA CYS A 305 -15.23 16.40 -4.45
C CYS A 305 -16.75 16.20 -4.39
N GLY A 306 -17.39 16.49 -3.23
CA GLY A 306 -18.84 16.52 -3.04
C GLY A 306 -19.46 15.22 -2.56
N PHE A 307 -18.67 14.25 -2.05
CA PHE A 307 -19.26 13.18 -1.24
C PHE A 307 -19.80 13.73 0.09
N ASP A 308 -20.91 13.17 0.56
CA ASP A 308 -21.37 13.44 1.91
C ASP A 308 -20.28 13.05 2.92
N PRO A 309 -19.97 13.90 3.93
CA PRO A 309 -18.93 13.63 4.91
C PRO A 309 -19.07 12.29 5.63
N VAL A 310 -20.31 11.88 5.95
CA VAL A 310 -20.59 10.58 6.60
C VAL A 310 -20.13 9.44 5.68
N HIS A 311 -20.51 9.48 4.40
CA HIS A 311 -20.12 8.47 3.44
C HIS A 311 -18.60 8.45 3.21
N ALA A 312 -17.95 9.63 3.12
CA ALA A 312 -16.50 9.71 2.95
C ALA A 312 -15.77 9.06 4.14
N ILE A 313 -16.22 9.30 5.37
CA ILE A 313 -15.67 8.69 6.57
C ILE A 313 -15.96 7.18 6.62
N GLN A 314 -17.17 6.74 6.25
CA GLN A 314 -17.50 5.31 6.17
C GLN A 314 -16.59 4.57 5.19
N MET A 315 -16.28 5.15 4.03
CA MET A 315 -15.39 4.57 3.03
C MET A 315 -13.94 4.41 3.51
N ALA A 316 -13.52 5.14 4.53
CA ALA A 316 -12.18 5.05 5.14
C ALA A 316 -12.20 4.43 6.55
N THR A 317 -13.29 3.82 6.97
CA THR A 317 -13.45 3.24 8.31
C THR A 317 -14.21 1.90 8.24
N ILE A 318 -15.55 1.93 8.41
CA ILE A 318 -16.37 0.72 8.53
C ILE A 318 -16.36 -0.13 7.25
N ASN A 319 -16.39 0.48 6.06
CA ASN A 319 -16.39 -0.27 4.80
C ASN A 319 -15.11 -1.10 4.63
N VAL A 320 -13.96 -0.53 5.01
CA VAL A 320 -12.66 -1.24 5.02
C VAL A 320 -12.71 -2.39 6.03
N ALA A 321 -13.16 -2.11 7.25
CA ALA A 321 -13.22 -3.09 8.33
C ALA A 321 -14.14 -4.28 7.96
N GLU A 322 -15.32 -4.03 7.41
CA GLU A 322 -16.25 -5.08 6.95
C GLU A 322 -15.66 -5.89 5.79
N TYR A 323 -14.98 -5.23 4.86
CA TYR A 323 -14.33 -5.93 3.75
C TYR A 323 -13.31 -6.96 4.25
N PHE A 324 -12.46 -6.59 5.19
CA PHE A 324 -11.43 -7.48 5.73
C PHE A 324 -11.88 -8.35 6.91
N PHE A 325 -13.15 -8.31 7.30
CA PHE A 325 -13.69 -9.00 8.49
C PHE A 325 -13.07 -8.52 9.81
N LEU A 326 -12.67 -7.25 9.86
CA LEU A 326 -12.11 -6.58 11.04
C LEU A 326 -13.16 -5.76 11.81
N ASP A 327 -14.38 -5.68 11.29
CA ASP A 327 -15.48 -4.89 11.86
C ASP A 327 -15.87 -5.29 13.29
N GLY A 328 -15.48 -6.48 13.73
CA GLY A 328 -15.58 -6.89 15.13
C GLY A 328 -14.68 -6.09 16.09
N ILE A 329 -13.59 -5.50 15.61
CA ILE A 329 -12.57 -4.85 16.47
C ILE A 329 -12.23 -3.41 16.11
N VAL A 330 -12.37 -2.98 14.83
CA VAL A 330 -12.05 -1.63 14.36
C VAL A 330 -13.15 -1.09 13.45
N GLY A 331 -12.97 0.11 12.93
CA GLY A 331 -13.83 0.72 11.91
C GLY A 331 -15.09 1.41 12.45
N GLY A 332 -15.34 1.36 13.76
CA GLY A 332 -16.50 2.03 14.37
C GLY A 332 -16.33 2.26 15.87
N ILE A 333 -17.12 3.15 16.43
CA ILE A 333 -17.13 3.48 17.86
C ILE A 333 -18.25 2.69 18.52
N ALA A 334 -17.89 1.60 19.20
CA ALA A 334 -18.84 0.75 19.93
C ALA A 334 -18.14 -0.01 21.07
N PRO A 335 -18.84 -0.39 22.14
CA PRO A 335 -18.26 -1.18 23.23
C PRO A 335 -17.64 -2.49 22.75
N GLY A 336 -16.46 -2.82 23.27
CA GLY A 336 -15.72 -4.02 22.89
C GLY A 336 -14.85 -3.91 21.64
N LYS A 337 -14.82 -2.73 20.99
CA LYS A 337 -13.86 -2.44 19.91
C LYS A 337 -12.63 -1.74 20.45
N TYR A 338 -11.53 -1.79 19.72
CA TYR A 338 -10.38 -0.95 20.04
C TYR A 338 -10.79 0.51 20.12
N ALA A 339 -10.28 1.20 21.12
CA ALA A 339 -10.46 2.63 21.25
C ALA A 339 -9.55 3.36 20.24
N ASP A 340 -10.02 3.35 18.99
CA ASP A 340 -9.41 3.98 17.82
C ASP A 340 -10.34 5.08 17.33
N MET A 341 -9.97 6.33 17.57
CA MET A 341 -10.86 7.45 17.25
C MET A 341 -10.11 8.77 17.09
N LEU A 342 -10.72 9.67 16.38
CA LEU A 342 -10.24 11.02 16.17
C LEU A 342 -11.23 12.02 16.77
N VAL A 343 -10.71 13.08 17.36
CA VAL A 343 -11.47 14.29 17.63
C VAL A 343 -11.19 15.29 16.52
N ILE A 344 -12.21 15.69 15.79
CA ILE A 344 -12.14 16.65 14.68
C ILE A 344 -13.11 17.81 14.91
N PRO A 345 -12.93 19.01 14.27
CA PRO A 345 -13.80 20.15 14.46
C PRO A 345 -15.29 19.86 14.14
N ASN A 346 -15.53 19.22 12.99
CA ASN A 346 -16.84 18.76 12.51
C ASN A 346 -16.64 17.75 11.38
N PRO A 347 -17.67 17.01 10.92
CA PRO A 347 -17.53 15.97 9.90
C PRO A 347 -17.01 16.47 8.53
N GLY A 348 -17.16 17.76 8.23
CA GLY A 348 -16.68 18.35 6.97
C GLY A 348 -15.20 18.74 6.97
N ILE A 349 -14.53 18.68 8.14
CA ILE A 349 -13.11 19.08 8.29
C ILE A 349 -12.34 17.96 8.96
N ILE A 350 -11.59 17.20 8.17
CA ILE A 350 -10.79 16.06 8.65
C ILE A 350 -9.41 16.55 9.12
N LYS A 351 -9.42 17.20 10.27
CA LYS A 351 -8.21 17.68 10.95
C LYS A 351 -8.21 17.16 12.38
N ALA A 352 -7.38 16.15 12.64
CA ALA A 352 -7.32 15.54 13.97
C ALA A 352 -6.72 16.49 15.01
N GLU A 353 -7.49 16.80 16.06
CA GLU A 353 -7.00 17.48 17.25
C GLU A 353 -6.47 16.47 18.28
N TYR A 354 -7.12 15.32 18.37
CA TYR A 354 -6.62 14.16 19.11
C TYR A 354 -6.71 12.94 18.21
N VAL A 355 -5.68 12.12 18.28
CA VAL A 355 -5.66 10.78 17.69
C VAL A 355 -5.50 9.78 18.83
N ILE A 356 -6.48 8.94 19.00
CA ILE A 356 -6.49 7.85 19.96
C ILE A 356 -6.35 6.54 19.19
N SER A 357 -5.40 5.70 19.60
CA SER A 357 -5.24 4.35 19.09
C SER A 357 -4.95 3.39 20.24
N LYS A 358 -5.66 2.27 20.28
CA LYS A 358 -5.57 1.28 21.36
C LYS A 358 -5.71 1.95 22.74
N GLY A 359 -6.66 2.86 22.88
CA GLY A 359 -6.95 3.58 24.12
C GLY A 359 -5.91 4.62 24.55
N LYS A 360 -4.87 4.85 23.78
CA LYS A 360 -3.83 5.84 24.07
C LYS A 360 -3.91 7.03 23.15
N ILE A 361 -3.71 8.22 23.66
CA ILE A 361 -3.54 9.42 22.84
C ILE A 361 -2.15 9.35 22.20
N ILE A 362 -2.10 9.06 20.91
CA ILE A 362 -0.85 8.90 20.16
C ILE A 362 -0.39 10.17 19.45
N ALA A 363 -1.32 11.10 19.19
CA ALA A 363 -1.01 12.44 18.67
C ALA A 363 -2.01 13.48 19.16
N ARG A 364 -1.59 14.72 19.23
CA ARG A 364 -2.41 15.87 19.59
C ARG A 364 -1.98 17.11 18.83
N GLU A 365 -2.96 17.80 18.20
CA GLU A 365 -2.73 19.07 17.47
C GLU A 365 -1.54 19.00 16.50
N GLY A 366 -1.44 17.91 15.74
CA GLY A 366 -0.35 17.66 14.77
C GLY A 366 0.98 17.24 15.40
N ASN A 367 1.07 17.05 16.72
CA ASN A 367 2.27 16.61 17.41
C ASN A 367 2.16 15.14 17.82
N LEU A 368 3.15 14.35 17.44
CA LEU A 368 3.26 12.95 17.83
C LEU A 368 3.62 12.82 19.32
N LEU A 369 2.89 12.01 20.07
CA LEU A 369 3.11 11.77 21.52
C LEU A 369 3.71 10.38 21.79
N VAL A 370 3.53 9.42 20.84
CA VAL A 370 4.05 8.06 20.96
C VAL A 370 4.85 7.75 19.70
N SER A 371 6.14 7.49 19.85
CA SER A 371 7.01 7.17 18.72
C SER A 371 6.76 5.74 18.21
N PRO A 372 6.75 5.52 16.88
CA PRO A 372 6.76 4.20 16.31
C PRO A 372 7.96 3.36 16.76
N ARG A 373 7.75 2.06 16.89
CA ARG A 373 8.82 1.11 17.21
C ARG A 373 9.79 0.96 16.03
N LYS A 374 11.08 1.12 16.27
CA LYS A 374 12.12 0.86 15.27
C LYS A 374 12.44 -0.63 15.23
N HIS A 375 12.39 -1.22 14.03
CA HIS A 375 12.77 -2.60 13.81
C HIS A 375 14.24 -2.69 13.36
N VAL A 376 14.95 -3.71 13.84
CA VAL A 376 16.30 -4.02 13.39
C VAL A 376 16.20 -5.15 12.36
N PHE A 377 16.25 -4.78 11.10
CA PHE A 377 16.22 -5.74 9.99
C PHE A 377 17.45 -6.63 9.97
N SER A 378 17.29 -7.85 9.46
CA SER A 378 18.36 -8.81 9.28
C SER A 378 19.49 -8.27 8.39
N LYS A 379 20.67 -8.86 8.49
CA LYS A 379 21.79 -8.52 7.61
C LYS A 379 21.44 -8.77 6.14
N ASP A 380 20.72 -9.85 5.86
CA ASP A 380 20.35 -10.24 4.49
C ASP A 380 19.34 -9.26 3.89
N SER A 381 18.38 -8.74 4.69
CA SER A 381 17.45 -7.70 4.26
C SER A 381 18.15 -6.37 3.89
N ARG A 382 19.32 -6.12 4.47
CA ARG A 382 20.14 -4.93 4.18
C ARG A 382 21.27 -5.19 3.18
N ASN A 383 21.38 -6.41 2.67
CA ASN A 383 22.42 -6.84 1.75
C ASN A 383 21.80 -7.81 0.71
N SER A 384 20.87 -7.31 -0.07
CA SER A 384 19.99 -8.12 -0.94
C SER A 384 20.41 -8.11 -2.41
N ILE A 385 21.44 -7.36 -2.79
CA ILE A 385 21.95 -7.28 -4.16
C ILE A 385 23.26 -8.06 -4.27
N HIS A 386 23.26 -9.09 -5.12
CA HIS A 386 24.41 -9.94 -5.35
C HIS A 386 24.72 -10.06 -6.84
N PHE A 387 25.96 -9.79 -7.24
CA PHE A 387 26.47 -10.02 -8.57
C PHE A 387 27.64 -11.01 -8.52
N LEU A 388 27.86 -11.73 -9.61
CA LEU A 388 29.00 -12.63 -9.74
C LEU A 388 30.31 -11.88 -10.02
N ARG A 389 30.21 -10.69 -10.62
CA ARG A 389 31.31 -9.77 -10.94
C ARG A 389 30.76 -8.36 -11.14
N GLU A 390 31.62 -7.37 -11.11
CA GLU A 390 31.28 -6.05 -11.63
C GLU A 390 30.88 -6.10 -13.11
N LEU A 391 29.95 -5.24 -13.50
CA LEU A 391 29.50 -5.13 -14.87
C LEU A 391 30.44 -4.21 -15.66
N GLU A 392 30.73 -4.63 -16.88
CA GLU A 392 31.59 -3.91 -17.83
C GLU A 392 30.74 -3.20 -18.89
N PRO A 393 31.25 -2.15 -19.56
CA PRO A 393 30.52 -1.50 -20.65
C PRO A 393 30.05 -2.47 -21.75
N SER A 394 30.83 -3.50 -22.04
CA SER A 394 30.49 -4.55 -23.01
C SER A 394 29.23 -5.35 -22.68
N ASP A 395 28.81 -5.39 -21.39
CA ASP A 395 27.57 -6.04 -20.96
C ASP A 395 26.31 -5.33 -21.45
N PHE A 396 26.42 -4.05 -21.80
CA PHE A 396 25.33 -3.20 -22.31
C PHE A 396 25.31 -3.07 -23.83
N SER A 397 26.22 -3.75 -24.53
CA SER A 397 26.27 -3.75 -25.98
C SER A 397 25.05 -4.47 -26.60
N ILE A 398 24.57 -3.98 -27.75
CA ILE A 398 23.52 -4.60 -28.56
C ILE A 398 24.16 -5.04 -29.90
N PRO A 399 24.75 -6.26 -29.96
CA PRO A 399 25.50 -6.70 -31.15
C PRO A 399 24.56 -7.11 -32.29
N VAL A 400 24.98 -6.85 -33.52
CA VAL A 400 24.33 -7.23 -34.78
C VAL A 400 25.20 -8.18 -35.58
N LYS A 401 24.71 -9.37 -35.85
CA LYS A 401 25.50 -10.47 -36.50
C LYS A 401 25.98 -10.20 -37.93
N LYS A 402 25.28 -9.37 -38.66
CA LYS A 402 25.68 -8.96 -40.02
C LYS A 402 25.55 -7.43 -40.02
N SER A 403 26.59 -6.70 -40.32
CA SER A 403 26.58 -5.23 -40.28
C SER A 403 25.78 -4.60 -41.45
N PRO A 404 24.45 -4.73 -41.53
CA PRO A 404 23.66 -3.97 -42.48
C PRO A 404 23.74 -2.49 -42.11
N PRO A 405 23.58 -1.56 -43.06
CA PRO A 405 23.63 -0.12 -42.76
C PRO A 405 22.53 0.31 -41.76
N GLN A 406 21.39 -0.37 -41.79
CA GLN A 406 20.26 -0.15 -40.90
C GLN A 406 19.52 -1.45 -40.58
N ILE A 407 18.87 -1.51 -39.42
CA ILE A 407 18.04 -2.63 -38.99
C ILE A 407 16.76 -2.13 -38.28
N ASN A 408 15.64 -2.83 -38.50
CA ASN A 408 14.42 -2.57 -37.77
C ASN A 408 14.48 -3.21 -36.39
N VAL A 409 14.22 -2.44 -35.36
CA VAL A 409 14.24 -2.85 -33.96
C VAL A 409 12.96 -2.45 -33.25
N ARG A 410 12.59 -3.22 -32.23
CA ARG A 410 11.55 -2.86 -31.28
C ARG A 410 12.12 -1.89 -30.27
N VAL A 411 11.41 -0.80 -30.03
CA VAL A 411 11.77 0.25 -29.07
C VAL A 411 10.60 0.43 -28.09
N ILE A 412 10.90 0.58 -26.84
CA ILE A 412 9.92 0.99 -25.83
C ILE A 412 9.68 2.49 -26.03
N ASP A 413 8.45 2.88 -26.40
CA ASP A 413 8.05 4.29 -26.55
C ASP A 413 7.32 4.72 -25.29
N GLN A 414 7.95 5.55 -24.45
CA GLN A 414 7.36 6.10 -23.24
C GLN A 414 6.43 7.25 -23.60
N VAL A 415 5.13 6.98 -23.57
CA VAL A 415 4.09 7.93 -23.98
C VAL A 415 3.72 8.88 -22.84
N THR A 416 3.66 8.35 -21.62
CA THR A 416 3.48 9.09 -20.36
C THR A 416 4.37 8.47 -19.29
N ASP A 417 4.39 9.04 -18.10
CA ASP A 417 5.15 8.49 -16.97
C ASP A 417 4.75 7.04 -16.63
N LEU A 418 3.52 6.64 -16.95
CA LEU A 418 2.97 5.32 -16.61
C LEU A 418 2.67 4.42 -17.83
N VAL A 419 2.70 4.95 -19.06
CA VAL A 419 2.25 4.23 -20.24
C VAL A 419 3.36 4.14 -21.29
N THR A 420 3.68 2.91 -21.67
CA THR A 420 4.59 2.62 -22.77
C THR A 420 3.87 1.94 -23.92
N LYS A 421 4.39 2.06 -25.12
CA LYS A 421 3.94 1.35 -26.33
C LYS A 421 5.12 0.71 -27.04
N GLU A 422 4.83 -0.31 -27.84
CA GLU A 422 5.80 -0.83 -28.79
C GLU A 422 5.90 0.10 -30.00
N LEU A 423 7.13 0.44 -30.38
CA LEU A 423 7.43 1.17 -31.58
C LEU A 423 8.50 0.40 -32.38
N ILE A 424 8.33 0.30 -33.69
CA ILE A 424 9.33 -0.28 -34.59
C ILE A 424 10.03 0.87 -35.32
N LEU A 425 11.36 0.95 -35.14
CA LEU A 425 12.20 1.97 -35.77
C LEU A 425 13.31 1.32 -36.56
N SER A 426 13.67 1.96 -37.70
CA SER A 426 14.90 1.66 -38.43
C SER A 426 16.04 2.45 -37.81
N VAL A 427 17.03 1.76 -37.26
CA VAL A 427 18.20 2.36 -36.61
C VAL A 427 19.49 2.02 -37.35
N PRO A 428 20.50 2.91 -37.37
CA PRO A 428 21.78 2.61 -37.99
C PRO A 428 22.54 1.55 -37.17
N VAL A 429 23.32 0.75 -37.88
CA VAL A 429 24.29 -0.19 -37.29
C VAL A 429 25.69 0.38 -37.48
N VAL A 430 26.42 0.60 -36.41
CA VAL A 430 27.77 1.15 -36.41
C VAL A 430 28.70 0.14 -35.72
N ASP A 431 29.75 -0.30 -36.41
CA ASP A 431 30.73 -1.28 -35.92
C ASP A 431 30.09 -2.58 -35.41
N CYS A 432 29.10 -3.11 -36.17
CA CYS A 432 28.30 -4.29 -35.78
C CYS A 432 27.50 -4.12 -34.47
N GLU A 433 27.15 -2.90 -34.07
CA GLU A 433 26.44 -2.61 -32.85
C GLU A 433 25.35 -1.56 -33.09
N ILE A 434 24.24 -1.64 -32.29
CA ILE A 434 23.24 -0.59 -32.15
C ILE A 434 23.64 0.31 -30.99
N ARG A 435 23.75 1.61 -31.25
CA ARG A 435 24.09 2.64 -30.27
C ARG A 435 22.91 3.55 -29.97
N SER A 436 22.96 4.23 -28.84
CA SER A 436 22.02 5.31 -28.52
C SER A 436 22.12 6.45 -29.53
N ASP A 437 21.01 7.14 -29.81
CA ASP A 437 20.93 8.35 -30.62
C ASP A 437 20.16 9.43 -29.86
N VAL A 438 20.90 10.22 -29.08
CA VAL A 438 20.35 11.28 -28.23
C VAL A 438 19.57 12.32 -29.06
N SER A 439 19.98 12.55 -30.33
CA SER A 439 19.30 13.53 -31.20
C SER A 439 17.87 13.11 -31.56
N LYS A 440 17.57 11.80 -31.48
CA LYS A 440 16.24 11.22 -31.71
C LYS A 440 15.59 10.71 -30.42
N ASP A 441 16.21 11.00 -29.27
CA ASP A 441 15.78 10.50 -27.96
C ASP A 441 15.68 8.96 -27.93
N ILE A 442 16.62 8.27 -28.58
CA ILE A 442 16.74 6.82 -28.53
C ILE A 442 17.90 6.48 -27.61
N LEU A 443 17.60 5.88 -26.47
CA LEU A 443 18.55 5.51 -25.43
C LEU A 443 18.60 3.99 -25.25
N LYS A 444 19.68 3.49 -24.67
CA LYS A 444 19.69 2.12 -24.17
C LYS A 444 18.95 2.04 -22.82
N VAL A 445 18.22 0.95 -22.62
CA VAL A 445 17.62 0.58 -21.34
C VAL A 445 18.03 -0.86 -21.02
N ALA A 446 18.42 -1.13 -19.79
CA ALA A 446 18.72 -2.49 -19.37
C ALA A 446 18.03 -2.86 -18.08
N ALA A 447 17.67 -4.15 -17.95
CA ALA A 447 17.20 -4.77 -16.73
C ALA A 447 18.21 -5.84 -16.29
N ILE A 448 18.65 -5.76 -15.05
CA ILE A 448 19.68 -6.62 -14.47
C ILE A 448 19.06 -7.46 -13.35
N ASP A 449 19.01 -8.77 -13.55
CA ASP A 449 18.49 -9.70 -12.56
C ASP A 449 19.44 -9.77 -11.35
N ARG A 450 18.92 -9.47 -10.17
CA ARG A 450 19.67 -9.51 -8.92
C ARG A 450 19.33 -10.71 -8.03
N ARG A 451 18.38 -11.57 -8.45
CA ARG A 451 17.86 -12.65 -7.59
C ARG A 451 17.91 -14.03 -8.21
N TYR A 452 17.24 -14.22 -9.36
CA TYR A 452 17.06 -15.56 -9.96
C TYR A 452 18.27 -15.99 -10.77
N PHE A 453 18.89 -15.06 -11.49
CA PHE A 453 20.11 -15.24 -12.27
C PHE A 453 21.00 -14.01 -12.09
N PRO A 454 21.64 -13.84 -10.90
CA PRO A 454 22.33 -12.62 -10.55
C PRO A 454 23.34 -12.16 -11.59
N GLY A 455 23.20 -10.91 -12.03
CA GLY A 455 24.04 -10.30 -13.07
C GLY A 455 23.64 -10.64 -14.51
N LYS A 456 22.54 -11.38 -14.75
CA LYS A 456 22.00 -11.56 -16.09
C LYS A 456 21.33 -10.28 -16.55
N ILE A 457 21.70 -9.82 -17.76
CA ILE A 457 21.27 -8.56 -18.33
C ILE A 457 20.39 -8.80 -19.55
N PHE A 458 19.33 -8.02 -19.66
CA PHE A 458 18.60 -7.74 -20.89
C PHE A 458 18.87 -6.30 -21.29
N VAL A 459 19.24 -6.05 -22.54
CA VAL A 459 19.45 -4.70 -23.09
C VAL A 459 18.49 -4.47 -24.23
N GLY A 460 17.80 -3.34 -24.21
CA GLY A 460 16.88 -2.87 -25.24
C GLY A 460 17.04 -1.38 -25.52
N LEU A 461 16.08 -0.83 -26.26
CA LEU A 461 16.01 0.60 -26.58
C LEU A 461 14.74 1.22 -26.01
N ILE A 462 14.85 2.45 -25.53
CA ILE A 462 13.75 3.28 -25.04
C ILE A 462 13.77 4.65 -25.71
N ARG A 463 12.59 5.23 -25.93
CA ARG A 463 12.38 6.60 -26.40
C ARG A 463 11.40 7.32 -25.47
N GLY A 464 11.51 8.62 -25.33
CA GLY A 464 10.65 9.43 -24.47
C GLY A 464 11.31 9.83 -23.15
N PHE A 465 12.50 9.30 -22.83
CA PHE A 465 13.19 9.53 -21.57
C PHE A 465 13.96 10.86 -21.50
N ARG A 466 14.40 11.38 -22.66
CA ARG A 466 15.05 12.70 -22.87
C ARG A 466 16.34 12.92 -22.08
N LEU A 467 17.09 11.87 -21.80
CA LEU A 467 18.41 11.99 -21.17
C LEU A 467 19.46 12.38 -22.23
N SER A 468 20.15 13.48 -22.02
CA SER A 468 21.12 14.02 -22.98
C SER A 468 22.56 13.52 -22.75
N THR A 469 22.89 13.01 -21.55
CA THR A 469 24.21 12.48 -21.21
C THR A 469 24.12 11.63 -19.96
N GLY A 470 25.01 10.62 -19.87
CA GLY A 470 25.12 9.75 -18.69
C GLY A 470 24.09 8.64 -18.61
N ALA A 471 23.82 8.19 -17.40
CA ALA A 471 22.88 7.13 -17.09
C ALA A 471 22.16 7.36 -15.75
N ILE A 472 20.95 6.83 -15.64
CA ILE A 472 20.18 6.76 -14.39
C ILE A 472 19.86 5.31 -14.12
N ALA A 473 20.28 4.80 -12.95
CA ALA A 473 19.97 3.45 -12.49
C ALA A 473 19.13 3.49 -11.22
N CYS A 474 18.20 2.53 -11.08
CA CYS A 474 17.36 2.37 -9.90
C CYS A 474 17.11 0.89 -9.60
N SER A 475 17.20 0.50 -8.33
CA SER A 475 16.82 -0.84 -7.85
C SER A 475 15.43 -0.91 -7.25
N ALA A 476 14.80 0.23 -6.96
CA ALA A 476 13.41 0.33 -6.50
C ALA A 476 12.44 0.34 -7.69
N ALA A 477 12.48 -0.71 -8.51
CA ALA A 477 11.57 -0.88 -9.64
C ALA A 477 10.30 -1.57 -9.18
N TRP A 478 9.14 -0.95 -9.39
CA TRP A 478 7.85 -1.34 -8.81
C TRP A 478 7.44 -2.80 -9.12
N ASP A 479 7.32 -3.13 -10.40
CA ASP A 479 6.80 -4.44 -10.84
C ASP A 479 7.88 -5.51 -11.05
N THR A 480 9.11 -5.24 -10.70
CA THR A 480 10.24 -6.16 -10.88
C THR A 480 11.24 -6.05 -9.75
N SER A 481 11.90 -7.13 -9.43
CA SER A 481 13.03 -7.10 -8.51
C SER A 481 14.35 -6.71 -9.18
N ASP A 482 14.34 -6.44 -10.49
CA ASP A 482 15.55 -6.15 -11.26
C ASP A 482 16.07 -4.74 -11.00
N ILE A 483 17.36 -4.51 -11.24
CA ILE A 483 17.90 -3.17 -11.36
C ILE A 483 17.63 -2.69 -12.78
N VAL A 484 17.03 -1.51 -12.91
CA VAL A 484 16.76 -0.89 -14.21
C VAL A 484 17.72 0.29 -14.40
N VAL A 485 18.32 0.38 -15.60
CA VAL A 485 19.18 1.51 -15.97
C VAL A 485 18.82 2.00 -17.37
N VAL A 486 18.75 3.33 -17.53
CA VAL A 486 18.64 4.01 -18.82
C VAL A 486 19.88 4.87 -19.01
N GLY A 487 20.51 4.79 -20.20
CA GLY A 487 21.72 5.57 -20.44
C GLY A 487 21.99 5.89 -21.91
N GLU A 488 22.75 6.94 -22.07
CA GLU A 488 23.24 7.39 -23.39
C GLU A 488 24.46 6.57 -23.82
N ASN A 489 25.28 6.09 -22.87
CA ASN A 489 26.48 5.31 -23.17
C ASN A 489 26.69 4.15 -22.17
N ASP A 490 27.33 3.08 -22.64
CA ASP A 490 27.51 1.83 -21.90
C ASP A 490 28.42 1.99 -20.66
N LYS A 491 29.40 2.90 -20.72
CA LYS A 491 30.34 3.12 -19.62
C LYS A 491 29.63 3.74 -18.40
N ASP A 492 28.79 4.73 -18.62
CA ASP A 492 28.06 5.37 -17.54
C ASP A 492 26.94 4.45 -17.02
N MET A 493 26.33 3.61 -17.90
CA MET A 493 25.37 2.58 -17.47
C MET A 493 26.03 1.56 -16.54
N ALA A 494 27.21 1.04 -16.89
CA ALA A 494 27.98 0.12 -16.04
C ALA A 494 28.34 0.77 -14.70
N GLY A 495 28.85 2.01 -14.73
CA GLY A 495 29.18 2.77 -13.51
C GLY A 495 27.99 3.00 -12.59
N ALA A 496 26.83 3.35 -13.15
CA ALA A 496 25.62 3.56 -12.37
C ALA A 496 25.13 2.26 -11.69
N VAL A 497 25.12 1.14 -12.41
CA VAL A 497 24.68 -0.16 -11.85
C VAL A 497 25.67 -0.70 -10.81
N ASN A 498 26.98 -0.61 -11.06
CA ASN A 498 27.97 -1.02 -10.07
C ASN A 498 27.87 -0.19 -8.79
N ARG A 499 27.53 1.12 -8.92
CA ARG A 499 27.27 1.94 -7.74
C ARG A 499 26.04 1.50 -6.96
N ILE A 500 24.95 1.08 -7.63
CA ILE A 500 23.78 0.47 -6.96
C ILE A 500 24.19 -0.78 -6.17
N TYR A 501 25.08 -1.60 -6.72
CA TYR A 501 25.62 -2.78 -6.04
C TYR A 501 26.39 -2.39 -4.76
N ASP A 502 27.28 -1.39 -4.82
CA ASP A 502 28.03 -0.90 -3.66
C ASP A 502 27.13 -0.38 -2.55
N LEU A 503 26.04 0.33 -2.94
CA LEU A 503 25.04 0.90 -2.02
C LEU A 503 24.11 -0.16 -1.45
N GLN A 504 24.07 -1.37 -2.04
CA GLN A 504 23.08 -2.41 -1.77
C GLN A 504 21.64 -1.95 -2.04
N GLY A 505 21.46 -1.07 -3.02
CA GLY A 505 20.19 -0.52 -3.49
C GLY A 505 20.16 0.99 -3.50
N GLY A 506 19.29 1.53 -4.35
CA GLY A 506 19.13 2.97 -4.47
C GLY A 506 18.78 3.45 -5.87
N ALA A 507 18.85 4.77 -6.03
CA ALA A 507 18.83 5.46 -7.31
C ALA A 507 20.15 6.21 -7.50
N VAL A 508 20.73 6.12 -8.70
CA VAL A 508 22.04 6.73 -9.02
C VAL A 508 21.96 7.45 -10.35
N VAL A 509 22.38 8.71 -10.38
CA VAL A 509 22.64 9.48 -11.59
C VAL A 509 24.16 9.53 -11.81
N TYR A 510 24.60 9.00 -12.95
CA TYR A 510 26.02 8.84 -13.27
C TYR A 510 26.33 9.43 -14.65
N ALA A 511 27.33 10.30 -14.75
CA ALA A 511 27.73 10.87 -16.03
C ALA A 511 29.22 11.17 -16.10
N LYS A 512 29.82 10.90 -17.27
CA LYS A 512 31.25 11.18 -17.55
C LYS A 512 32.20 10.55 -16.51
N GLY A 513 31.86 9.34 -16.06
CA GLY A 513 32.66 8.61 -15.08
C GLY A 513 32.52 9.12 -13.63
N LYS A 514 31.47 9.88 -13.31
CA LYS A 514 31.24 10.44 -11.96
C LYS A 514 29.80 10.29 -11.51
N ILE A 515 29.60 10.09 -10.21
CA ILE A 515 28.28 10.14 -9.57
C ILE A 515 27.90 11.62 -9.48
N LEU A 516 26.72 11.98 -10.01
CA LEU A 516 26.15 13.32 -9.92
C LEU A 516 25.17 13.43 -8.75
N ALA A 517 24.40 12.38 -8.51
CA ALA A 517 23.46 12.27 -7.39
C ALA A 517 23.23 10.81 -7.06
N GLU A 518 22.94 10.52 -5.79
CA GLU A 518 22.55 9.18 -5.37
C GLU A 518 21.62 9.22 -4.16
N ILE A 519 20.73 8.25 -4.07
CA ILE A 519 19.86 7.97 -2.91
C ILE A 519 20.08 6.51 -2.53
N PRO A 520 20.73 6.22 -1.39
CA PRO A 520 20.88 4.84 -0.91
C PRO A 520 19.56 4.28 -0.39
N LEU A 521 19.19 3.08 -0.84
CA LEU A 521 18.01 2.32 -0.39
C LEU A 521 18.44 0.88 -0.02
N PRO A 522 19.23 0.70 1.06
CA PRO A 522 19.81 -0.60 1.36
C PRO A 522 18.81 -1.62 1.92
N LEU A 523 17.65 -1.18 2.43
CA LEU A 523 16.63 -2.08 2.94
C LEU A 523 15.89 -2.75 1.77
N PHE A 524 16.09 -4.05 1.59
CA PHE A 524 15.64 -4.84 0.42
C PHE A 524 16.11 -4.28 -0.93
N GLY A 525 16.89 -3.21 -0.94
CA GLY A 525 17.28 -2.48 -2.13
C GLY A 525 16.12 -1.72 -2.80
N ILE A 526 15.10 -1.35 -2.03
CA ILE A 526 13.90 -0.63 -2.51
C ILE A 526 13.51 0.47 -1.54
#